data_7630336bbbdc0bbfb4082575f1e42ff7
#
_entry.id   7630336bbbdc0bbfb4082575f1e42ff7
#
_cell.length_a   1.000
_cell.length_b   1.000
_cell.length_c   1.000
_cell.angle_alpha   90.00
_cell.angle_beta   90.00
_cell.angle_gamma   90.00
#
_symmetry.space_group_name_H-M   'P 1'
#
loop_
_entity.id
_entity.type
_entity.pdbx_description
1 polymer ?
#
loop_
_entity_poly.entity_id
_entity_poly.type
_entity_poly.pdbx_seq_one_letter_code
_entity_poly.pdbx_strand_id
1 'polypeptide(L)'
;VKSMRKHSIKVNTNLKDLVDCCGTGGLGKNIMNISTCSAFVAAAGGVKIAKHGNRTSTGVSGSADILEAAGVNISIDSEQVSKCLESVGIGFMFAQNHHPGMKYVMPARAKIGKKTIFNLLGPLTNPAGALKQNIGVFDKKWIIPIIETLKKLGAERALVFHSEDGLD
;
A
#
# COMPACT_ATOMS: atom_id res chain seq x y z
N VAL A 1 11.26 5.39 -7.00
CA VAL A 1 10.99 4.12 -6.30
C VAL A 1 12.25 3.58 -5.63
N LYS A 2 13.33 3.31 -6.36
CA LYS A 2 14.57 2.69 -5.82
C LYS A 2 15.08 3.41 -4.57
N SER A 3 15.17 4.75 -4.57
CA SER A 3 15.59 5.53 -3.42
C SER A 3 14.66 5.34 -2.21
N MET A 4 13.34 5.39 -2.40
CA MET A 4 12.39 5.14 -1.31
C MET A 4 12.52 3.73 -0.73
N ARG A 5 12.64 2.71 -1.59
CA ARG A 5 12.88 1.33 -1.14
C ARG A 5 14.19 1.20 -0.37
N LYS A 6 15.26 1.88 -0.80
CA LYS A 6 16.56 1.87 -0.13
C LYS A 6 16.50 2.43 1.30
N HIS A 7 15.72 3.50 1.50
CA HIS A 7 15.63 4.21 2.78
C HIS A 7 14.38 3.85 3.61
N SER A 8 13.61 2.84 3.18
CA SER A 8 12.49 2.35 3.97
C SER A 8 12.95 1.43 5.09
N ILE A 9 12.22 1.46 6.21
CA ILE A 9 12.36 0.48 7.29
C ILE A 9 11.72 -0.83 6.78
N LYS A 10 12.54 -1.85 6.60
CA LYS A 10 12.14 -3.13 6.03
C LYS A 10 11.41 -3.99 7.04
N VAL A 11 10.44 -4.77 6.55
CA VAL A 11 9.85 -5.90 7.27
C VAL A 11 10.56 -7.15 6.76
N ASN A 12 11.39 -7.74 7.62
CA ASN A 12 12.11 -8.97 7.30
C ASN A 12 11.28 -10.17 7.75
N THR A 13 10.98 -11.07 6.83
CA THR A 13 10.25 -12.31 7.11
C THR A 13 10.78 -13.43 6.22
N ASN A 14 10.68 -14.67 6.69
CA ASN A 14 11.02 -15.86 5.90
C ASN A 14 9.85 -16.32 5.00
N LEU A 15 8.69 -15.67 5.10
CA LEU A 15 7.53 -16.01 4.28
C LEU A 15 7.79 -15.65 2.81
N LYS A 16 7.41 -16.56 1.94
CA LYS A 16 7.39 -16.37 0.48
C LYS A 16 5.97 -16.04 0.04
N ASP A 17 5.84 -15.67 -1.21
CA ASP A 17 4.54 -15.46 -1.85
C ASP A 17 3.67 -14.36 -1.22
N LEU A 18 4.31 -13.35 -0.62
CA LEU A 18 3.61 -12.20 -0.06
C LEU A 18 2.84 -11.43 -1.13
N VAL A 19 1.61 -11.09 -0.80
CA VAL A 19 0.73 -10.28 -1.66
C VAL A 19 0.49 -8.92 -1.01
N ASP A 20 0.55 -7.85 -1.81
CA ASP A 20 0.11 -6.51 -1.41
C ASP A 20 -1.13 -6.10 -2.21
N CYS A 21 -2.10 -5.48 -1.55
CA CYS A 21 -3.27 -4.85 -2.16
C CYS A 21 -3.33 -3.37 -1.79
N CYS A 22 -2.32 -2.63 -2.24
CA CYS A 22 -2.17 -1.20 -2.00
C CYS A 22 -2.48 -0.41 -3.28
N GLY A 23 -3.62 0.26 -3.35
CA GLY A 23 -3.94 1.18 -4.44
C GLY A 23 -3.24 2.53 -4.32
N THR A 24 -3.36 3.35 -5.37
CA THR A 24 -2.80 4.72 -5.38
C THR A 24 -3.59 5.68 -4.50
N GLY A 25 -4.83 5.32 -4.16
CA GLY A 25 -5.78 6.21 -3.49
C GLY A 25 -6.07 7.46 -4.32
N GLY A 26 -6.67 8.46 -3.69
CA GLY A 26 -6.86 9.76 -4.34
C GLY A 26 -8.00 9.83 -5.37
N LEU A 27 -8.97 8.92 -5.31
CA LEU A 27 -10.18 8.94 -6.14
C LEU A 27 -11.05 10.18 -5.92
N GLY A 28 -11.02 10.74 -4.71
CA GLY A 28 -11.92 11.86 -4.35
C GLY A 28 -13.38 11.43 -4.19
N LYS A 29 -13.65 10.13 -4.13
CA LYS A 29 -14.98 9.56 -3.90
C LYS A 29 -15.06 8.93 -2.52
N ASN A 30 -16.25 8.97 -1.92
CA ASN A 30 -16.56 8.28 -0.67
C ASN A 30 -16.96 6.84 -0.98
N ILE A 31 -16.00 5.95 -0.93
CA ILE A 31 -16.21 4.52 -1.17
C ILE A 31 -15.75 3.70 0.03
N MET A 32 -16.24 2.49 0.12
CA MET A 32 -15.78 1.51 1.08
C MET A 32 -14.30 1.18 0.85
N ASN A 33 -13.57 0.86 1.92
CA ASN A 33 -12.16 0.43 1.84
C ASN A 33 -12.04 -1.00 1.29
N ILE A 34 -12.37 -1.17 0.01
CA ILE A 34 -12.46 -2.48 -0.67
C ILE A 34 -11.14 -3.25 -0.55
N SER A 35 -10.01 -2.59 -0.81
CA SER A 35 -8.70 -3.24 -0.70
C SER A 35 -8.36 -3.73 0.71
N THR A 36 -8.87 -3.06 1.76
CA THR A 36 -8.68 -3.50 3.15
C THR A 36 -9.58 -4.69 3.45
N CYS A 37 -10.85 -4.65 3.06
CA CYS A 37 -11.77 -5.77 3.23
C CYS A 37 -11.28 -7.02 2.47
N SER A 38 -10.87 -6.86 1.21
CA SER A 38 -10.33 -7.94 0.38
C SER A 38 -9.06 -8.55 0.99
N ALA A 39 -8.22 -7.75 1.65
CA ALA A 39 -7.03 -8.23 2.35
C ALA A 39 -7.38 -9.24 3.44
N PHE A 40 -8.40 -8.96 4.27
CA PHE A 40 -8.86 -9.88 5.32
C PHE A 40 -9.47 -11.16 4.72
N VAL A 41 -10.29 -11.04 3.70
CA VAL A 41 -10.90 -12.21 3.02
C VAL A 41 -9.82 -13.10 2.41
N ALA A 42 -8.85 -12.52 1.72
CA ALA A 42 -7.75 -13.27 1.13
C ALA A 42 -6.86 -13.93 2.19
N ALA A 43 -6.57 -13.24 3.30
CA ALA A 43 -5.82 -13.81 4.42
C ALA A 43 -6.57 -14.98 5.07
N ALA A 44 -7.89 -14.88 5.26
CA ALA A 44 -8.71 -15.97 5.74
C ALA A 44 -8.71 -17.17 4.79
N GLY A 45 -8.54 -16.92 3.47
CA GLY A 45 -8.32 -17.96 2.46
C GLY A 45 -6.89 -18.51 2.40
N GLY A 46 -6.00 -18.13 3.32
CA GLY A 46 -4.62 -18.64 3.43
C GLY A 46 -3.56 -17.84 2.67
N VAL A 47 -3.93 -16.73 2.01
CA VAL A 47 -2.95 -15.86 1.33
C VAL A 47 -2.17 -15.04 2.37
N LYS A 48 -0.86 -14.95 2.22
CA LYS A 48 -0.02 -14.11 3.09
C LYS A 48 -0.05 -12.66 2.62
N ILE A 49 -0.75 -11.81 3.36
CA ILE A 49 -1.02 -10.41 2.97
C ILE A 49 -0.09 -9.45 3.71
N ALA A 50 0.88 -8.90 2.99
CA ALA A 50 1.74 -7.82 3.46
C ALA A 50 1.18 -6.46 3.00
N LYS A 51 0.12 -6.00 3.66
CA LYS A 51 -0.62 -4.82 3.22
C LYS A 51 0.11 -3.54 3.57
N HIS A 52 0.56 -2.81 2.55
CA HIS A 52 1.02 -1.43 2.70
C HIS A 52 -0.16 -0.46 2.63
N GLY A 53 -0.18 0.54 3.48
CA GLY A 53 -1.28 1.49 3.50
C GLY A 53 -1.00 2.75 4.29
N ASN A 54 -1.91 3.72 4.16
CA ASN A 54 -1.80 5.02 4.83
C ASN A 54 -3.20 5.53 5.23
N ARG A 55 -3.21 6.67 5.93
CA ARG A 55 -4.41 7.49 6.10
C ARG A 55 -4.83 8.09 4.76
N THR A 56 -6.12 8.42 4.66
CA THR A 56 -6.61 9.12 3.46
C THR A 56 -5.98 10.50 3.32
N SER A 57 -5.76 10.92 2.07
CA SER A 57 -5.37 12.29 1.75
C SER A 57 -6.50 13.11 1.10
N THR A 58 -7.56 12.45 0.63
CA THR A 58 -8.60 13.09 -0.19
C THR A 58 -10.01 12.54 0.04
N GLY A 59 -10.15 11.43 0.75
CA GLY A 59 -11.42 10.75 1.00
C GLY A 59 -11.84 10.84 2.48
N VAL A 60 -12.89 10.10 2.84
CA VAL A 60 -13.40 10.02 4.22
C VAL A 60 -12.50 9.16 5.09
N SER A 61 -12.01 8.03 4.55
CA SER A 61 -11.15 7.11 5.30
C SER A 61 -10.17 6.36 4.40
N GLY A 62 -8.92 6.19 4.85
CA GLY A 62 -7.93 5.30 4.27
C GLY A 62 -7.85 3.97 5.02
N SER A 63 -6.96 3.09 4.59
CA SER A 63 -6.77 1.78 5.23
C SER A 63 -6.35 1.88 6.70
N ALA A 64 -5.50 2.84 7.03
CA ALA A 64 -5.08 3.08 8.42
C ALA A 64 -6.22 3.56 9.30
N ASP A 65 -7.07 4.45 8.76
CA ASP A 65 -8.17 5.04 9.51
C ASP A 65 -9.21 3.97 9.92
N ILE A 66 -9.58 3.07 9.00
CA ILE A 66 -10.55 2.02 9.30
C ILE A 66 -9.98 0.95 10.24
N LEU A 67 -8.70 0.59 10.09
CA LEU A 67 -8.05 -0.37 10.98
C LEU A 67 -7.97 0.16 12.40
N GLU A 68 -7.61 1.42 12.58
CA GLU A 68 -7.56 2.08 13.89
C GLU A 68 -8.96 2.18 14.51
N ALA A 69 -9.99 2.54 13.73
CA ALA A 69 -11.38 2.56 14.17
C ALA A 69 -11.88 1.16 14.57
N ALA A 70 -11.36 0.11 13.96
CA ALA A 70 -11.63 -1.29 14.33
C ALA A 70 -10.80 -1.78 15.54
N GLY A 71 -10.00 -0.91 16.18
CA GLY A 71 -9.18 -1.24 17.35
C GLY A 71 -7.84 -1.88 17.05
N VAL A 72 -7.41 -1.90 15.78
CA VAL A 72 -6.10 -2.43 15.40
C VAL A 72 -5.01 -1.41 15.73
N ASN A 73 -3.98 -1.84 16.45
CA ASN A 73 -2.79 -1.01 16.65
C ASN A 73 -1.97 -0.94 15.36
N ILE A 74 -2.05 0.19 14.67
CA ILE A 74 -1.30 0.45 13.43
C ILE A 74 0.12 0.99 13.67
N SER A 75 0.46 1.33 14.91
CA SER A 75 1.76 1.93 15.29
C SER A 75 2.79 0.88 15.69
N ILE A 76 2.63 -0.35 15.23
CA ILE A 76 3.56 -1.44 15.46
C ILE A 76 4.82 -1.28 14.59
N ASP A 77 5.94 -1.83 15.08
CA ASP A 77 7.22 -1.81 14.38
C ASP A 77 7.34 -2.95 13.32
N SER A 78 8.44 -2.95 12.59
CA SER A 78 8.67 -3.92 11.51
C SER A 78 8.78 -5.37 11.99
N GLU A 79 9.28 -5.60 13.20
CA GLU A 79 9.36 -6.95 13.79
C GLU A 79 7.97 -7.47 14.19
N GLN A 80 7.17 -6.59 14.79
CA GLN A 80 5.78 -6.91 15.13
C GLN A 80 4.92 -7.17 13.88
N VAL A 81 5.13 -6.42 12.79
CA VAL A 81 4.49 -6.70 11.50
C VAL A 81 4.89 -8.09 10.99
N SER A 82 6.17 -8.46 11.07
CA SER A 82 6.63 -9.81 10.68
C SER A 82 5.94 -10.90 11.49
N LYS A 83 5.84 -10.73 12.80
CA LYS A 83 5.10 -11.66 13.69
C LYS A 83 3.61 -11.78 13.30
N CYS A 84 2.95 -10.69 12.94
CA CYS A 84 1.57 -10.74 12.43
C CYS A 84 1.47 -11.55 11.13
N LEU A 85 2.37 -11.32 10.18
CA LEU A 85 2.41 -12.08 8.91
C LEU A 85 2.57 -13.58 9.15
N GLU A 86 3.42 -13.96 10.09
CA GLU A 86 3.71 -15.36 10.42
C GLU A 86 2.56 -16.03 11.18
N SER A 87 1.97 -15.34 12.17
CA SER A 87 0.98 -15.92 13.06
C SER A 87 -0.44 -15.91 12.50
N VAL A 88 -0.88 -14.77 11.92
CA VAL A 88 -2.27 -14.61 11.44
C VAL A 88 -2.39 -14.44 9.92
N GLY A 89 -1.27 -14.43 9.20
CA GLY A 89 -1.27 -14.35 7.73
C GLY A 89 -1.49 -12.97 7.14
N ILE A 90 -1.69 -11.95 7.96
CA ILE A 90 -1.83 -10.55 7.51
C ILE A 90 -1.01 -9.63 8.40
N GLY A 91 -0.25 -8.72 7.78
CA GLY A 91 0.47 -7.64 8.46
C GLY A 91 0.20 -6.30 7.78
N PHE A 92 -0.11 -5.29 8.59
CA PHE A 92 -0.33 -3.93 8.09
C PHE A 92 0.92 -3.08 8.28
N MET A 93 1.42 -2.51 7.19
CA MET A 93 2.58 -1.63 7.19
C MET A 93 2.12 -0.19 7.01
N PHE A 94 2.02 0.54 8.12
CA PHE A 94 1.64 1.93 8.10
C PHE A 94 2.76 2.76 7.45
N ALA A 95 2.46 3.45 6.35
CA ALA A 95 3.46 4.12 5.51
C ALA A 95 4.33 5.12 6.27
N GLN A 96 3.79 5.81 7.28
CA GLN A 96 4.55 6.78 8.08
C GLN A 96 5.65 6.11 8.92
N ASN A 97 5.41 4.89 9.41
CA ASN A 97 6.38 4.13 10.20
C ASN A 97 7.52 3.57 9.33
N HIS A 98 7.21 3.24 8.07
CA HIS A 98 8.16 2.56 7.19
C HIS A 98 8.91 3.49 6.23
N HIS A 99 8.45 4.72 6.02
CA HIS A 99 9.08 5.69 5.12
C HIS A 99 9.44 7.01 5.82
N PRO A 100 10.40 7.00 6.76
CA PRO A 100 10.74 8.18 7.56
C PRO A 100 11.22 9.36 6.72
N GLY A 101 11.79 9.11 5.53
CA GLY A 101 12.21 10.16 4.60
C GLY A 101 11.06 11.02 4.06
N MET A 102 9.82 10.51 4.10
CA MET A 102 8.66 11.26 3.62
C MET A 102 8.36 12.52 4.45
N LYS A 103 8.79 12.59 5.73
CA LYS A 103 8.64 13.80 6.56
C LYS A 103 9.24 15.05 5.93
N TYR A 104 10.31 14.90 5.15
CA TYR A 104 10.97 16.01 4.45
C TYR A 104 10.23 16.45 3.18
N VAL A 105 9.43 15.57 2.61
CA VAL A 105 8.68 15.82 1.36
C VAL A 105 7.28 16.38 1.64
N MET A 106 6.68 16.01 2.77
CA MET A 106 5.31 16.36 3.12
C MET A 106 5.03 17.88 3.12
N PRO A 107 5.90 18.76 3.68
CA PRO A 107 5.65 20.20 3.65
C PRO A 107 5.58 20.78 2.24
N ALA A 108 6.44 20.30 1.33
CA ALA A 108 6.41 20.71 -0.08
C ALA A 108 5.14 20.22 -0.78
N ARG A 109 4.73 18.97 -0.53
CA ARG A 109 3.47 18.42 -1.08
C ARG A 109 2.25 19.21 -0.62
N ALA A 110 2.20 19.57 0.67
CA ALA A 110 1.11 20.38 1.23
C ALA A 110 1.01 21.76 0.55
N LYS A 111 2.16 22.43 0.31
CA LYS A 111 2.20 23.72 -0.40
C LYS A 111 1.75 23.61 -1.86
N ILE A 112 2.08 22.51 -2.54
CA ILE A 112 1.69 22.29 -3.94
C ILE A 112 0.18 22.07 -4.04
N GLY A 113 -0.47 21.41 -3.08
CA GLY A 113 -1.90 21.17 -3.03
C GLY A 113 -2.48 20.34 -4.19
N LYS A 114 -1.62 19.69 -4.98
CA LYS A 114 -1.99 18.89 -6.16
C LYS A 114 -1.40 17.50 -6.08
N LYS A 115 -1.95 16.57 -6.87
CA LYS A 115 -1.36 15.24 -7.04
C LYS A 115 0.05 15.36 -7.63
N THR A 116 0.98 14.60 -7.08
CA THR A 116 2.38 14.54 -7.51
C THR A 116 2.76 13.09 -7.77
N ILE A 117 3.99 12.86 -8.24
CA ILE A 117 4.53 11.50 -8.42
C ILE A 117 4.42 10.66 -7.12
N PHE A 118 4.49 11.28 -5.95
CA PHE A 118 4.36 10.59 -4.67
C PHE A 118 3.00 9.92 -4.45
N ASN A 119 1.96 10.32 -5.17
CA ASN A 119 0.66 9.65 -5.14
C ASN A 119 0.67 8.28 -5.85
N LEU A 120 1.66 8.03 -6.71
CA LEU A 120 1.85 6.77 -7.44
C LEU A 120 2.87 5.84 -6.78
N LEU A 121 3.74 6.37 -5.90
CA LEU A 121 4.87 5.61 -5.36
C LEU A 121 4.49 4.64 -4.24
N GLY A 122 3.38 4.89 -3.53
CA GLY A 122 2.95 4.05 -2.40
C GLY A 122 2.93 2.56 -2.75
N PRO A 123 2.14 2.13 -3.74
CA PRO A 123 2.07 0.72 -4.14
C PRO A 123 3.39 0.12 -4.63
N LEU A 124 4.33 0.97 -5.06
CA LEU A 124 5.62 0.53 -5.61
C LEU A 124 6.73 0.39 -4.56
N THR A 125 6.41 0.68 -3.28
CA THR A 125 7.42 0.79 -2.22
C THR A 125 7.12 -0.08 -1.00
N ASN A 126 6.44 -1.21 -1.20
CA ASN A 126 6.09 -2.14 -0.13
C ASN A 126 7.30 -2.51 0.73
N PRO A 127 7.27 -2.29 2.06
CA PRO A 127 8.41 -2.51 2.96
C PRO A 127 8.80 -3.98 3.14
N ALA A 128 7.86 -4.92 2.96
CA ALA A 128 8.12 -6.36 3.01
C ALA A 128 8.61 -6.94 1.66
N GLY A 129 8.70 -6.08 0.62
CA GLY A 129 9.18 -6.50 -0.68
C GLY A 129 8.23 -7.44 -1.44
N ALA A 130 6.91 -7.37 -1.18
CA ALA A 130 5.93 -8.19 -1.87
C ALA A 130 6.09 -8.09 -3.39
N LEU A 131 6.27 -9.23 -4.06
CA LEU A 131 6.43 -9.34 -5.51
C LEU A 131 5.12 -9.64 -6.24
N LYS A 132 4.07 -9.94 -5.49
CA LYS A 132 2.70 -10.15 -6.00
C LYS A 132 1.84 -8.98 -5.54
N GLN A 133 1.22 -8.26 -6.48
CA GLN A 133 0.54 -7.00 -6.16
C GLN A 133 -0.79 -6.86 -6.88
N ASN A 134 -1.79 -6.35 -6.16
CA ASN A 134 -3.08 -5.95 -6.69
C ASN A 134 -3.25 -4.45 -6.47
N ILE A 135 -3.23 -3.67 -7.56
CA ILE A 135 -3.10 -2.20 -7.50
C ILE A 135 -4.23 -1.52 -8.27
N GLY A 136 -5.12 -0.88 -7.54
CA GLY A 136 -6.06 0.07 -8.13
C GLY A 136 -5.39 1.42 -8.38
N VAL A 137 -5.66 2.03 -9.53
CA VAL A 137 -5.12 3.34 -9.89
C VAL A 137 -6.23 4.38 -10.08
N PHE A 138 -6.03 5.59 -9.57
CA PHE A 138 -7.03 6.66 -9.62
C PHE A 138 -7.34 7.19 -11.03
N ASP A 139 -6.60 6.76 -12.07
CA ASP A 139 -6.80 7.17 -13.45
C ASP A 139 -6.18 6.11 -14.37
N LYS A 140 -6.95 5.66 -15.36
CA LYS A 140 -6.57 4.59 -16.29
C LYS A 140 -5.25 4.81 -17.03
N LYS A 141 -4.85 6.06 -17.23
CA LYS A 141 -3.56 6.39 -17.88
C LYS A 141 -2.34 5.88 -17.11
N TRP A 142 -2.49 5.56 -15.81
CA TRP A 142 -1.42 5.06 -14.96
C TRP A 142 -1.27 3.55 -14.98
N ILE A 143 -2.20 2.81 -15.59
CA ILE A 143 -2.14 1.33 -15.66
C ILE A 143 -0.81 0.90 -16.30
N ILE A 144 -0.53 1.34 -17.53
CA ILE A 144 0.68 0.94 -18.25
C ILE A 144 1.96 1.42 -17.57
N PRO A 145 2.11 2.71 -17.16
CA PRO A 145 3.30 3.16 -16.45
C PRO A 145 3.59 2.40 -15.14
N ILE A 146 2.55 2.01 -14.39
CA ILE A 146 2.71 1.20 -13.16
C ILE A 146 3.17 -0.21 -13.52
N ILE A 147 2.55 -0.89 -14.50
CA ILE A 147 2.95 -2.22 -14.96
C ILE A 147 4.42 -2.24 -15.40
N GLU A 148 4.83 -1.28 -16.25
CA GLU A 148 6.20 -1.17 -16.73
C GLU A 148 7.19 -0.95 -15.58
N THR A 149 6.79 -0.16 -14.59
CA THR A 149 7.62 0.08 -13.40
C THR A 149 7.75 -1.20 -12.57
N LEU A 150 6.65 -1.92 -12.32
CA LEU A 150 6.64 -3.18 -11.57
C LEU A 150 7.51 -4.23 -12.25
N LYS A 151 7.42 -4.37 -13.58
CA LYS A 151 8.28 -5.25 -14.36
C LYS A 151 9.77 -4.95 -14.14
N LYS A 152 10.15 -3.66 -14.22
CA LYS A 152 11.53 -3.21 -13.95
C LYS A 152 11.97 -3.40 -12.49
N LEU A 153 11.03 -3.51 -11.56
CA LEU A 153 11.29 -3.75 -10.14
C LEU A 153 11.30 -5.23 -9.77
N GLY A 154 11.06 -6.12 -10.74
CA GLY A 154 11.10 -7.58 -10.55
C GLY A 154 9.83 -8.17 -9.96
N ALA A 155 8.67 -7.52 -10.11
CA ALA A 155 7.40 -8.10 -9.70
C ALA A 155 7.14 -9.42 -10.44
N GLU A 156 6.69 -10.44 -9.71
CA GLU A 156 6.35 -11.76 -10.26
C GLU A 156 4.94 -11.78 -10.86
N ARG A 157 4.00 -11.16 -10.16
CA ARG A 157 2.61 -11.02 -10.62
C ARG A 157 2.06 -9.67 -10.20
N ALA A 158 1.35 -9.02 -11.10
CA ALA A 158 0.65 -7.78 -10.80
C ALA A 158 -0.66 -7.70 -11.57
N LEU A 159 -1.72 -7.31 -10.86
CA LEU A 159 -2.97 -6.85 -11.45
C LEU A 159 -3.05 -5.35 -11.20
N VAL A 160 -3.08 -4.55 -12.25
CA VAL A 160 -3.23 -3.09 -12.18
C VAL A 160 -4.50 -2.72 -12.92
N PHE A 161 -5.41 -2.05 -12.26
CA PHE A 161 -6.75 -1.80 -12.79
C PHE A 161 -7.29 -0.42 -12.43
N HIS A 162 -8.28 0.00 -13.19
CA HIS A 162 -9.13 1.14 -12.96
C HIS A 162 -10.50 0.81 -13.56
N SER A 163 -11.56 0.97 -12.80
CA SER A 163 -12.91 0.66 -13.23
C SER A 163 -13.49 1.80 -14.09
N GLU A 164 -14.39 1.47 -15.03
CA GLU A 164 -15.04 2.46 -15.90
C GLU A 164 -15.94 3.42 -15.12
N ASP A 165 -16.53 2.98 -14.01
CA ASP A 165 -17.29 3.82 -13.08
C ASP A 165 -16.40 4.69 -12.17
N GLY A 166 -15.08 4.60 -12.34
CA GLY A 166 -14.07 5.37 -11.64
C GLY A 166 -13.74 4.84 -10.25
N LEU A 167 -14.00 3.57 -9.96
CA LEU A 167 -13.43 2.86 -8.81
C LEU A 167 -12.00 2.41 -9.10
N ASP A 168 -11.20 2.24 -8.06
CA ASP A 168 -9.84 1.69 -8.13
C ASP A 168 -9.68 0.41 -7.29
#